data_5fd5d7a64b0046f9254272ad8ba19a39
#
_entry.id   5fd5d7a64b0046f9254272ad8ba19a39
#
_cell.length_a   1.000
_cell.length_b   1.000
_cell.length_c   1.000
_cell.angle_alpha   90.00
_cell.angle_beta   90.00
_cell.angle_gamma   90.00
#
_symmetry.space_group_name_H-M   'P 1'
#
loop_
_entity.id
_entity.type
_entity.pdbx_description
1 polymer ?
#
loop_
_entity_poly.entity_id
_entity_poly.type
_entity_poly.pdbx_seq_one_letter_code
_entity_poly.pdbx_strand_id
1 'polypeptide(L)'
;MVVAALPWARPGSRFTHAFEDTAAWLVCHATLSVIAVLLRVAWHSVSDIVTRVVADRAGQADRLAGLRRIGIDEISYRKGQRYLLVVTCHDTGPLVWAGKDRTKETLGRFFDDLGAGRAAQLTHVSADGAEFIHTVVAERAPRAVLCLDPFHIVAWATKALDEVRCGVAAGLRRDGRAEQAASIKNTRWALLKPRLADP
;
A
#
# COMPACT_ATOMS: atom_id res chain seq x y z
N MET A 1 20.41 28.25 26.33
CA MET A 1 20.55 27.01 27.12
C MET A 1 21.19 25.98 26.19
N VAL A 2 22.41 25.56 26.45
CA VAL A 2 23.10 24.55 25.63
C VAL A 2 22.69 23.18 26.19
N VAL A 3 22.01 22.37 25.39
CA VAL A 3 21.69 20.99 25.75
C VAL A 3 22.91 20.13 25.40
N ALA A 4 23.47 19.44 26.37
CA ALA A 4 24.59 18.52 26.13
C ALA A 4 24.14 17.38 25.22
N ALA A 5 24.98 17.02 24.22
CA ALA A 5 24.76 15.84 23.42
C ALA A 5 25.04 14.59 24.26
N LEU A 6 24.04 13.74 24.41
CA LEU A 6 24.14 12.49 25.17
C LEU A 6 24.23 11.30 24.20
N PRO A 7 25.19 10.37 24.38
CA PRO A 7 25.38 9.26 23.46
C PRO A 7 24.25 8.24 23.45
N TRP A 8 23.39 8.25 24.47
CA TRP A 8 22.27 7.31 24.63
C TRP A 8 20.88 7.92 24.35
N ALA A 9 20.80 9.21 24.00
CA ALA A 9 19.53 9.89 23.71
C ALA A 9 19.65 10.83 22.51
N ARG A 10 18.59 10.93 21.72
CA ARG A 10 18.52 11.89 20.60
C ARG A 10 18.40 13.32 21.13
N PRO A 11 18.99 14.30 20.45
CA PRO A 11 18.84 15.68 20.85
C PRO A 11 17.37 16.08 20.97
N GLY A 12 17.00 16.69 22.10
CA GLY A 12 15.61 17.09 22.38
C GLY A 12 14.66 15.96 22.77
N SER A 13 15.12 14.71 22.84
CA SER A 13 14.30 13.60 23.35
C SER A 13 14.33 13.49 24.88
N ARG A 14 13.22 13.02 25.43
CA ARG A 14 13.10 12.62 26.85
C ARG A 14 13.37 11.13 27.05
N PHE A 15 13.64 10.40 25.98
CA PHE A 15 13.77 8.95 25.96
C PHE A 15 15.14 8.53 25.45
N THR A 16 15.59 7.37 25.84
CA THR A 16 16.82 6.78 25.33
C THR A 16 16.62 6.25 23.91
N HIS A 17 17.71 6.09 23.16
CA HIS A 17 17.69 5.44 21.85
C HIS A 17 17.01 4.06 21.92
N ALA A 18 17.39 3.22 22.90
CA ALA A 18 16.82 1.89 23.05
C ALA A 18 15.31 1.90 23.29
N PHE A 19 14.81 2.85 24.10
CA PHE A 19 13.37 3.01 24.33
C PHE A 19 12.65 3.43 23.04
N GLU A 20 13.17 4.42 22.31
CA GLU A 20 12.57 4.89 21.07
C GLU A 20 12.60 3.83 19.98
N ASP A 21 13.69 3.09 19.83
CA ASP A 21 13.81 2.00 18.87
C ASP A 21 12.84 0.85 19.20
N THR A 22 12.66 0.53 20.48
CA THR A 22 11.67 -0.44 20.93
C THR A 22 10.25 0.03 20.62
N ALA A 23 9.92 1.29 20.92
CA ALA A 23 8.61 1.85 20.58
C ALA A 23 8.33 1.82 19.08
N ALA A 24 9.31 2.21 18.25
CA ALA A 24 9.20 2.18 16.80
C ALA A 24 9.05 0.75 16.25
N TRP A 25 9.74 -0.23 16.82
CA TRP A 25 9.57 -1.63 16.45
C TRP A 25 8.18 -2.15 16.81
N LEU A 26 7.66 -1.82 17.99
CA LEU A 26 6.32 -2.23 18.43
C LEU A 26 5.21 -1.71 17.51
N VAL A 27 5.37 -0.54 16.89
CA VAL A 27 4.37 0.03 15.94
C VAL A 27 4.17 -0.84 14.69
N CYS A 28 5.15 -1.66 14.34
CA CYS A 28 5.00 -2.65 13.26
C CYS A 28 4.10 -3.83 13.67
N HIS A 29 3.79 -4.01 14.97
CA HIS A 29 3.11 -5.19 15.49
C HIS A 29 1.82 -4.88 16.26
N ALA A 30 1.64 -3.62 16.71
CA ALA A 30 0.48 -3.21 17.51
C ALA A 30 0.04 -1.78 17.20
N THR A 31 -1.18 -1.44 17.60
CA THR A 31 -1.70 -0.07 17.45
C THR A 31 -1.01 0.89 18.40
N LEU A 32 -0.94 2.19 18.03
CA LEU A 32 -0.37 3.25 18.87
C LEU A 32 -1.00 3.30 20.26
N SER A 33 -2.31 3.04 20.36
CA SER A 33 -3.02 3.05 21.66
C SER A 33 -2.55 1.92 22.57
N VAL A 34 -2.35 0.72 22.05
CA VAL A 34 -1.84 -0.43 22.80
C VAL A 34 -0.42 -0.16 23.29
N ILE A 35 0.42 0.40 22.41
CA ILE A 35 1.82 0.73 22.74
C ILE A 35 1.89 1.83 23.79
N ALA A 36 1.02 2.85 23.70
CA ALA A 36 0.94 3.92 24.68
C ALA A 36 0.64 3.37 26.10
N VAL A 37 -0.31 2.42 26.18
CA VAL A 37 -0.63 1.74 27.46
C VAL A 37 0.54 0.89 27.94
N LEU A 38 1.13 0.07 27.07
CA LEU A 38 2.24 -0.82 27.39
C LEU A 38 3.47 -0.06 27.91
N LEU A 39 3.85 1.02 27.22
CA LEU A 39 5.02 1.83 27.55
C LEU A 39 4.72 2.94 28.56
N ARG A 40 3.46 3.10 28.98
CA ARG A 40 2.99 4.14 29.91
C ARG A 40 3.33 5.56 29.46
N VAL A 41 3.17 5.83 28.15
CA VAL A 41 3.36 7.14 27.55
C VAL A 41 2.11 7.58 26.80
N ALA A 42 1.98 8.86 26.51
CA ALA A 42 0.86 9.34 25.71
C ALA A 42 0.98 8.84 24.23
N TRP A 43 -0.14 8.59 23.58
CA TRP A 43 -0.16 8.07 22.21
C TRP A 43 0.55 8.99 21.22
N HIS A 44 0.44 10.32 21.39
CA HIS A 44 1.18 11.30 20.58
C HIS A 44 2.70 11.21 20.80
N SER A 45 3.16 10.88 22.01
CA SER A 45 4.59 10.63 22.26
C SER A 45 5.10 9.43 21.48
N VAL A 46 4.29 8.37 21.34
CA VAL A 46 4.64 7.21 20.48
C VAL A 46 4.75 7.66 19.02
N SER A 47 3.81 8.46 18.53
CA SER A 47 3.84 9.00 17.17
C SER A 47 5.09 9.86 16.91
N ASP A 48 5.45 10.73 17.86
CA ASP A 48 6.63 11.59 17.75
C ASP A 48 7.94 10.78 17.79
N ILE A 49 7.99 9.73 18.62
CA ILE A 49 9.11 8.79 18.66
C ILE A 49 9.29 8.11 17.30
N VAL A 50 8.21 7.55 16.76
CA VAL A 50 8.25 6.89 15.44
C VAL A 50 8.74 7.84 14.35
N THR A 51 8.22 9.07 14.35
CA THR A 51 8.63 10.09 13.37
C THR A 51 10.13 10.36 13.44
N ARG A 52 10.69 10.51 14.65
CA ARG A 52 12.14 10.71 14.85
C ARG A 52 12.96 9.51 14.40
N VAL A 53 12.58 8.30 14.85
CA VAL A 53 13.31 7.08 14.50
C VAL A 53 13.29 6.84 12.98
N VAL A 54 12.14 7.07 12.33
CA VAL A 54 12.03 6.93 10.87
C VAL A 54 12.88 7.97 10.16
N ALA A 55 12.89 9.24 10.62
CA ALA A 55 13.71 10.29 10.04
C ALA A 55 15.22 9.97 10.13
N ASP A 56 15.69 9.49 11.28
CA ASP A 56 17.07 9.07 11.47
C ASP A 56 17.48 7.92 10.52
N ARG A 57 16.59 6.92 10.38
CA ARG A 57 16.85 5.75 9.53
C ARG A 57 16.69 6.05 8.04
N ALA A 58 15.81 6.98 7.68
CA ALA A 58 15.59 7.36 6.28
C ALA A 58 16.84 7.97 5.63
N GLY A 59 17.69 8.65 6.42
CA GLY A 59 18.95 9.23 5.95
C GLY A 59 20.11 8.21 5.83
N GLN A 60 19.95 6.98 6.33
CA GLN A 60 21.04 5.99 6.42
C GLN A 60 21.07 5.00 5.26
N ALA A 61 20.01 4.85 4.49
CA ALA A 61 19.92 3.88 3.40
C ALA A 61 19.26 4.49 2.18
N ASP A 62 19.87 4.30 1.01
CA ASP A 62 19.26 4.62 -0.27
C ASP A 62 18.20 3.56 -0.61
N ARG A 63 16.95 3.83 -0.25
CA ARG A 63 15.81 2.93 -0.47
C ARG A 63 15.49 2.71 -1.95
N LEU A 64 15.98 3.60 -2.82
CA LEU A 64 15.75 3.53 -4.27
C LEU A 64 16.90 2.82 -5.00
N ALA A 65 17.94 2.37 -4.28
CA ALA A 65 19.04 1.64 -4.87
C ALA A 65 18.61 0.22 -5.30
N GLY A 66 19.07 -0.19 -6.48
CA GLY A 66 18.95 -1.58 -6.96
C GLY A 66 17.52 -2.02 -7.33
N LEU A 67 16.57 -1.11 -7.45
CA LEU A 67 15.19 -1.45 -7.83
C LEU A 67 15.14 -2.02 -9.26
N ARG A 68 14.49 -3.17 -9.40
CA ARG A 68 14.26 -3.87 -10.67
C ARG A 68 12.78 -4.13 -10.93
N ARG A 69 12.07 -4.60 -9.92
CA ARG A 69 10.65 -4.91 -9.98
C ARG A 69 9.93 -4.13 -8.88
N ILE A 70 9.01 -3.28 -9.26
CA ILE A 70 8.27 -2.43 -8.33
C ILE A 70 6.77 -2.64 -8.46
N GLY A 71 6.07 -2.44 -7.34
CA GLY A 71 4.62 -2.34 -7.29
C GLY A 71 4.22 -0.91 -6.97
N ILE A 72 3.24 -0.37 -7.69
CA ILE A 72 2.64 0.94 -7.45
C ILE A 72 1.20 0.70 -7.02
N ASP A 73 0.81 1.24 -5.86
CA ASP A 73 -0.53 1.08 -5.30
C ASP A 73 -1.02 2.37 -4.65
N GLU A 74 -2.34 2.48 -4.46
CA GLU A 74 -3.01 3.61 -3.85
C GLU A 74 -3.62 3.22 -2.50
N ILE A 75 -3.17 3.84 -1.42
CA ILE A 75 -3.70 3.60 -0.08
C ILE A 75 -4.55 4.77 0.38
N SER A 76 -5.84 4.54 0.67
CA SER A 76 -6.66 5.53 1.34
C SER A 76 -6.33 5.56 2.83
N TYR A 77 -5.77 6.66 3.31
CA TYR A 77 -5.35 6.79 4.71
C TYR A 77 -6.30 7.66 5.56
N ARG A 78 -7.27 8.31 4.93
CA ARG A 78 -8.23 9.17 5.64
C ARG A 78 -9.57 9.25 4.90
N LYS A 79 -10.67 9.35 5.65
CA LYS A 79 -11.99 9.66 5.08
C LYS A 79 -11.93 10.97 4.26
N GLY A 80 -12.68 11.05 3.16
CA GLY A 80 -12.70 12.22 2.27
C GLY A 80 -11.69 12.12 1.12
N GLN A 81 -11.45 10.92 0.59
CA GLN A 81 -10.64 10.67 -0.62
C GLN A 81 -9.18 11.16 -0.52
N ARG A 82 -8.56 10.98 0.64
CA ARG A 82 -7.14 11.25 0.81
C ARG A 82 -6.34 9.98 0.61
N TYR A 83 -5.50 10.01 -0.41
CA TYR A 83 -4.71 8.86 -0.84
C TYR A 83 -3.23 9.11 -0.65
N LEU A 84 -2.50 8.03 -0.43
CA LEU A 84 -1.06 7.95 -0.62
C LEU A 84 -0.82 7.07 -1.84
N LEU A 85 0.01 7.54 -2.75
CA LEU A 85 0.62 6.71 -3.75
C LEU A 85 1.85 6.06 -3.13
N VAL A 86 1.93 4.76 -3.18
CA VAL A 86 3.01 3.98 -2.56
C VAL A 86 3.75 3.18 -3.60
N VAL A 87 5.07 3.05 -3.41
CA VAL A 87 5.92 2.20 -4.25
C VAL A 87 6.61 1.20 -3.37
N THR A 88 6.48 -0.08 -3.73
CA THR A 88 7.09 -1.22 -3.05
C THR A 88 8.12 -1.90 -3.94
N CYS A 89 9.14 -2.49 -3.34
CA CYS A 89 10.08 -3.35 -4.04
C CYS A 89 9.57 -4.78 -4.01
N HIS A 90 9.32 -5.41 -5.17
CA HIS A 90 8.89 -6.81 -5.23
C HIS A 90 9.99 -7.80 -4.90
N ASP A 91 11.26 -7.41 -5.05
CA ASP A 91 12.39 -8.29 -4.80
C ASP A 91 12.66 -8.48 -3.31
N THR A 92 12.42 -7.43 -2.51
CA THR A 92 12.73 -7.41 -1.07
C THR A 92 11.52 -7.17 -0.17
N GLY A 93 10.38 -6.74 -0.72
CA GLY A 93 9.11 -6.55 -0.04
C GLY A 93 8.86 -5.19 0.62
N PRO A 94 9.86 -4.36 1.01
CA PRO A 94 9.59 -3.13 1.72
C PRO A 94 9.00 -2.02 0.85
N LEU A 95 8.29 -1.11 1.51
CA LEU A 95 7.92 0.20 0.98
C LEU A 95 9.18 1.03 0.75
N VAL A 96 9.39 1.48 -0.48
CA VAL A 96 10.58 2.25 -0.86
C VAL A 96 10.29 3.75 -1.02
N TRP A 97 9.07 4.11 -1.38
CA TRP A 97 8.65 5.50 -1.56
C TRP A 97 7.15 5.67 -1.30
N ALA A 98 6.75 6.86 -0.84
CA ALA A 98 5.35 7.25 -0.70
C ALA A 98 5.16 8.74 -0.97
N GLY A 99 4.10 9.10 -1.68
CA GLY A 99 3.70 10.48 -1.96
C GLY A 99 2.24 10.73 -1.64
N LYS A 100 1.90 11.97 -1.27
CA LYS A 100 0.51 12.38 -1.07
C LYS A 100 -0.15 12.58 -2.42
N ASP A 101 -1.41 12.20 -2.48
CA ASP A 101 -2.32 12.27 -3.61
C ASP A 101 -2.00 11.26 -4.74
N ARG A 102 -3.04 10.85 -5.45
CA ARG A 102 -2.98 9.91 -6.57
C ARG A 102 -3.01 10.64 -7.90
N THR A 103 -1.93 11.32 -8.24
CA THR A 103 -1.82 12.14 -9.45
C THR A 103 -0.60 11.80 -10.28
N LYS A 104 -0.59 12.21 -11.55
CA LYS A 104 0.57 12.11 -12.44
C LYS A 104 1.79 12.79 -11.86
N GLU A 105 1.60 13.96 -11.25
CA GLU A 105 2.65 14.76 -10.62
C GLU A 105 3.25 14.05 -9.43
N THR A 106 2.43 13.35 -8.62
CA THR A 106 2.92 12.56 -7.49
C THR A 106 3.79 11.40 -7.95
N LEU A 107 3.33 10.65 -8.97
CA LEU A 107 4.13 9.58 -9.54
C LEU A 107 5.37 10.11 -10.27
N GLY A 108 5.26 11.27 -10.92
CA GLY A 108 6.40 11.96 -11.53
C GLY A 108 7.50 12.24 -10.51
N ARG A 109 7.16 12.72 -9.30
CA ARG A 109 8.14 12.96 -8.21
C ARG A 109 8.88 11.68 -7.81
N PHE A 110 8.20 10.53 -7.77
CA PHE A 110 8.89 9.26 -7.53
C PHE A 110 9.98 8.99 -8.58
N PHE A 111 9.65 9.19 -9.86
CA PHE A 111 10.63 8.99 -10.94
C PHE A 111 11.74 10.04 -10.96
N ASP A 112 11.45 11.27 -10.52
CA ASP A 112 12.46 12.31 -10.36
C ASP A 112 13.43 11.95 -9.21
N ASP A 113 12.91 11.48 -8.07
CA ASP A 113 13.71 10.97 -6.93
C ASP A 113 14.53 9.73 -7.30
N LEU A 114 13.95 8.82 -8.11
CA LEU A 114 14.64 7.62 -8.60
C LEU A 114 15.78 7.98 -9.56
N GLY A 115 15.55 8.95 -10.42
CA GLY A 115 16.45 9.37 -11.48
C GLY A 115 16.41 8.48 -12.73
N ALA A 116 16.64 9.09 -13.91
CA ALA A 116 16.49 8.42 -15.20
C ALA A 116 17.37 7.16 -15.36
N GLY A 117 18.58 7.18 -14.81
CA GLY A 117 19.51 6.04 -14.87
C GLY A 117 18.99 4.80 -14.14
N ARG A 118 18.35 4.98 -12.98
CA ARG A 118 17.74 3.88 -12.22
C ARG A 118 16.38 3.49 -12.80
N ALA A 119 15.59 4.44 -13.29
CA ALA A 119 14.33 4.17 -13.98
C ALA A 119 14.54 3.27 -15.21
N ALA A 120 15.61 3.48 -15.98
CA ALA A 120 15.98 2.64 -17.11
C ALA A 120 16.37 1.20 -16.72
N GLN A 121 16.62 0.93 -15.45
CA GLN A 121 16.94 -0.40 -14.92
C GLN A 121 15.71 -1.18 -14.46
N LEU A 122 14.54 -0.53 -14.36
CA LEU A 122 13.30 -1.22 -14.03
C LEU A 122 12.93 -2.20 -15.14
N THR A 123 12.63 -3.43 -14.74
CA THR A 123 12.23 -4.51 -15.66
C THR A 123 10.72 -4.75 -15.63
N HIS A 124 10.10 -4.62 -14.47
CA HIS A 124 8.66 -4.83 -14.29
C HIS A 124 8.08 -3.78 -13.34
N VAL A 125 6.91 -3.30 -13.68
CA VAL A 125 6.10 -2.42 -12.84
C VAL A 125 4.71 -3.03 -12.74
N SER A 126 4.29 -3.43 -11.54
CA SER A 126 2.91 -3.83 -11.31
C SER A 126 2.10 -2.65 -10.79
N ALA A 127 0.89 -2.50 -11.28
CA ALA A 127 -0.04 -1.46 -10.85
C ALA A 127 -1.49 -1.91 -11.05
N ASP A 128 -2.42 -1.15 -10.47
CA ASP A 128 -3.81 -1.24 -10.85
C ASP A 128 -4.03 -0.70 -12.29
N GLY A 129 -5.27 -0.75 -12.79
CA GLY A 129 -5.61 -0.28 -14.13
C GLY A 129 -5.73 1.24 -14.27
N ALA A 130 -5.17 2.06 -13.38
CA ALA A 130 -5.27 3.51 -13.45
C ALA A 130 -4.47 4.08 -14.62
N GLU A 131 -5.16 4.78 -15.53
CA GLU A 131 -4.60 5.30 -16.77
C GLU A 131 -3.39 6.23 -16.55
N PHE A 132 -3.43 7.04 -15.48
CA PHE A 132 -2.32 7.96 -15.20
C PHE A 132 -1.03 7.23 -14.84
N ILE A 133 -1.11 6.08 -14.16
CA ILE A 133 0.07 5.25 -13.83
C ILE A 133 0.67 4.70 -15.13
N HIS A 134 -0.17 4.15 -15.99
CA HIS A 134 0.26 3.61 -17.30
C HIS A 134 0.96 4.68 -18.12
N THR A 135 0.41 5.88 -18.19
CA THR A 135 1.00 6.99 -18.93
C THR A 135 2.39 7.36 -18.40
N VAL A 136 2.51 7.57 -17.08
CA VAL A 136 3.79 7.98 -16.48
C VAL A 136 4.84 6.88 -16.57
N VAL A 137 4.45 5.61 -16.37
CA VAL A 137 5.39 4.47 -16.50
C VAL A 137 5.89 4.35 -17.96
N ALA A 138 5.01 4.49 -18.94
CA ALA A 138 5.40 4.46 -20.35
C ALA A 138 6.38 5.59 -20.72
N GLU A 139 6.21 6.78 -20.14
CA GLU A 139 7.09 7.93 -20.34
C GLU A 139 8.44 7.79 -19.63
N ARG A 140 8.43 7.34 -18.35
CA ARG A 140 9.59 7.38 -17.47
C ARG A 140 10.39 6.07 -17.41
N ALA A 141 9.74 4.93 -17.68
CA ALA A 141 10.36 3.61 -17.68
C ALA A 141 9.90 2.78 -18.90
N PRO A 142 10.15 3.24 -20.14
CA PRO A 142 9.60 2.63 -21.36
C PRO A 142 10.08 1.20 -21.64
N ARG A 143 11.12 0.75 -20.95
CA ARG A 143 11.65 -0.62 -21.05
C ARG A 143 11.01 -1.59 -20.05
N ALA A 144 10.33 -1.07 -19.04
CA ALA A 144 9.70 -1.90 -18.03
C ALA A 144 8.42 -2.54 -18.58
N VAL A 145 8.22 -3.81 -18.28
CA VAL A 145 6.96 -4.50 -18.57
C VAL A 145 5.94 -4.03 -17.53
N LEU A 146 4.86 -3.41 -17.99
CA LEU A 146 3.75 -3.04 -17.13
C LEU A 146 2.85 -4.25 -16.93
N CYS A 147 2.68 -4.66 -15.68
CA CYS A 147 1.86 -5.79 -15.25
C CYS A 147 0.63 -5.27 -14.52
N LEU A 148 -0.54 -5.82 -14.83
CA LEU A 148 -1.72 -5.57 -13.99
C LEU A 148 -1.59 -6.36 -12.67
N ASP A 149 -1.96 -5.72 -11.57
CA ASP A 149 -2.01 -6.39 -10.27
C ASP A 149 -3.04 -7.53 -10.29
N PRO A 150 -2.64 -8.78 -10.01
CA PRO A 150 -3.52 -9.94 -10.00
C PRO A 150 -4.74 -9.77 -9.07
N PHE A 151 -4.58 -9.07 -7.96
CA PHE A 151 -5.69 -8.79 -7.03
C PHE A 151 -6.81 -8.00 -7.73
N HIS A 152 -6.46 -6.96 -8.46
CA HIS A 152 -7.43 -6.14 -9.20
C HIS A 152 -8.08 -6.91 -10.34
N ILE A 153 -7.33 -7.76 -11.05
CA ILE A 153 -7.89 -8.64 -12.11
C ILE A 153 -8.93 -9.58 -11.53
N VAL A 154 -8.61 -10.26 -10.42
CA VAL A 154 -9.54 -11.16 -9.74
C VAL A 154 -10.77 -10.40 -9.22
N ALA A 155 -10.58 -9.22 -8.65
CA ALA A 155 -11.67 -8.38 -8.18
C ALA A 155 -12.61 -7.97 -9.32
N TRP A 156 -12.08 -7.57 -10.48
CA TRP A 156 -12.88 -7.24 -11.67
C TRP A 156 -13.63 -8.45 -12.23
N ALA A 157 -12.96 -9.60 -12.35
CA ALA A 157 -13.61 -10.83 -12.80
C ALA A 157 -14.75 -11.25 -11.87
N THR A 158 -14.51 -11.16 -10.56
CA THR A 158 -15.50 -11.46 -9.52
C THR A 158 -16.69 -10.49 -9.57
N LYS A 159 -16.44 -9.21 -9.78
CA LYS A 159 -17.48 -8.19 -9.95
C LYS A 159 -18.31 -8.45 -11.20
N ALA A 160 -17.68 -8.72 -12.34
CA ALA A 160 -18.37 -9.03 -13.60
C ALA A 160 -19.25 -10.27 -13.45
N LEU A 161 -18.76 -11.33 -12.79
CA LEU A 161 -19.52 -12.53 -12.49
C LEU A 161 -20.75 -12.22 -11.62
N ASP A 162 -20.60 -11.39 -10.59
CA ASP A 162 -21.72 -10.99 -9.71
C ASP A 162 -22.75 -10.13 -10.46
N GLU A 163 -22.33 -9.27 -11.37
CA GLU A 163 -23.22 -8.47 -12.24
C GLU A 163 -24.05 -9.38 -13.15
N VAL A 164 -23.45 -10.38 -13.80
CA VAL A 164 -24.15 -11.39 -14.60
C VAL A 164 -25.15 -12.15 -13.75
N ARG A 165 -24.74 -12.65 -12.60
CA ARG A 165 -25.61 -13.35 -11.65
C ARG A 165 -26.84 -12.49 -11.26
N CYS A 166 -26.63 -11.22 -10.93
CA CYS A 166 -27.69 -10.29 -10.59
C CYS A 166 -28.63 -10.03 -11.78
N GLY A 167 -28.09 -9.90 -12.99
CA GLY A 167 -28.86 -9.73 -14.22
C GLY A 167 -29.75 -10.93 -14.53
N VAL A 168 -29.22 -12.13 -14.42
CA VAL A 168 -29.98 -13.39 -14.59
C VAL A 168 -31.09 -13.50 -13.56
N ALA A 169 -30.80 -13.24 -12.29
CA ALA A 169 -31.83 -13.30 -11.24
C ALA A 169 -32.94 -12.25 -11.46
N ALA A 170 -32.60 -11.07 -11.94
CA ALA A 170 -33.58 -10.03 -12.27
C ALA A 170 -34.45 -10.40 -13.50
N GLY A 171 -33.86 -11.03 -14.53
CA GLY A 171 -34.56 -11.59 -15.67
C GLY A 171 -35.60 -12.63 -15.24
N LEU A 172 -35.17 -13.63 -14.48
CA LEU A 172 -36.03 -14.70 -13.97
C LEU A 172 -37.23 -14.16 -13.14
N ARG A 173 -37.02 -13.11 -12.37
CA ARG A 173 -38.14 -12.46 -11.64
C ARG A 173 -39.15 -11.82 -12.57
N ARG A 174 -38.71 -11.14 -13.62
CA ARG A 174 -39.59 -10.52 -14.61
C ARG A 174 -40.42 -11.59 -15.36
N ASP A 175 -39.83 -12.76 -15.57
CA ASP A 175 -40.48 -13.90 -16.22
C ASP A 175 -41.38 -14.71 -15.26
N GLY A 176 -41.60 -14.24 -14.03
CA GLY A 176 -42.45 -14.93 -13.03
C GLY A 176 -41.79 -16.15 -12.36
N ARG A 177 -40.52 -16.43 -12.59
CA ARG A 177 -39.76 -17.59 -12.10
C ARG A 177 -39.06 -17.29 -10.78
N ALA A 178 -39.84 -16.91 -9.75
CA ALA A 178 -39.30 -16.36 -8.48
C ALA A 178 -38.39 -17.33 -7.72
N GLU A 179 -38.73 -18.64 -7.69
CA GLU A 179 -37.91 -19.67 -7.00
C GLU A 179 -36.53 -19.84 -7.63
N GLN A 180 -36.47 -19.84 -8.95
CA GLN A 180 -35.20 -19.94 -9.68
C GLN A 180 -34.36 -18.67 -9.51
N ALA A 181 -35.01 -17.48 -9.48
CA ALA A 181 -34.32 -16.24 -9.18
C ALA A 181 -33.72 -16.23 -7.77
N ALA A 182 -34.44 -16.81 -6.77
CA ALA A 182 -33.92 -16.94 -5.40
C ALA A 182 -32.74 -17.93 -5.35
N SER A 183 -32.81 -19.04 -6.05
CA SER A 183 -31.71 -20.00 -6.16
C SER A 183 -30.44 -19.33 -6.71
N ILE A 184 -30.56 -18.62 -7.84
CA ILE A 184 -29.42 -17.89 -8.45
C ILE A 184 -28.87 -16.82 -7.50
N LYS A 185 -29.73 -16.09 -6.78
CA LYS A 185 -29.28 -15.08 -5.82
C LYS A 185 -28.42 -15.70 -4.70
N ASN A 186 -28.78 -16.88 -4.23
CA ASN A 186 -28.12 -17.55 -3.11
C ASN A 186 -26.76 -18.19 -3.51
N THR A 187 -26.45 -18.33 -4.81
CA THR A 187 -25.17 -18.89 -5.26
C THR A 187 -23.99 -17.92 -5.13
N ARG A 188 -24.20 -16.67 -4.70
CA ARG A 188 -23.13 -15.66 -4.62
C ARG A 188 -21.84 -16.18 -3.99
N TRP A 189 -21.94 -16.74 -2.79
CA TRP A 189 -20.77 -17.20 -2.05
C TRP A 189 -20.12 -18.44 -2.63
N ALA A 190 -20.89 -19.30 -3.30
CA ALA A 190 -20.35 -20.45 -4.00
C ALA A 190 -19.52 -20.06 -5.22
N LEU A 191 -19.94 -19.00 -5.93
CA LEU A 191 -19.23 -18.48 -7.12
C LEU A 191 -17.99 -17.65 -6.75
N LEU A 192 -18.02 -16.98 -5.59
CA LEU A 192 -16.95 -16.07 -5.16
C LEU A 192 -15.89 -16.74 -4.27
N LYS A 193 -16.14 -17.96 -3.77
CA LYS A 193 -15.12 -18.70 -3.03
C LYS A 193 -14.03 -19.17 -3.99
N PRO A 194 -12.74 -18.85 -3.69
CA PRO A 194 -11.67 -19.54 -4.38
C PRO A 194 -11.83 -21.04 -4.18
N ARG A 195 -11.72 -21.82 -5.24
CA ARG A 195 -11.52 -23.27 -5.08
C ARG A 195 -10.25 -23.42 -4.25
N LEU A 196 -10.40 -23.95 -3.05
CA LEU A 196 -9.23 -24.52 -2.37
C LEU A 196 -8.69 -25.56 -3.35
N ALA A 197 -7.45 -25.34 -3.80
CA ALA A 197 -6.74 -26.40 -4.50
C ALA A 197 -6.81 -27.62 -3.58
N ASP A 198 -7.32 -28.72 -4.09
CA ASP A 198 -7.26 -30.00 -3.39
C ASP A 198 -5.79 -30.28 -3.05
N PRO A 199 -5.49 -30.74 -1.83
CA PRO A 199 -4.13 -30.96 -1.37
C PRO A 199 -3.39 -31.98 -2.22
#